data_949b5d7839bd8e3b99c6e927827587b6
#
_entry.id   949b5d7839bd8e3b99c6e927827587b6
#
_cell.length_a   1.000
_cell.length_b   1.000
_cell.length_c   1.000
_cell.angle_alpha   90.00
_cell.angle_beta   90.00
_cell.angle_gamma   90.00
#
_symmetry.space_group_name_H-M   'P 1'
#
loop_
_entity.id
_entity.type
_entity.pdbx_description
1 polymer ?
#
loop_
_entity_poly.entity_id
_entity_poly.type
_entity_poly.pdbx_seq_one_letter_code
_entity_poly.pdbx_strand_id
1 'polypeptide(L)'
;MSQARPVRVTVLIDTYNCGHFIEEAIDSVLTQDFPPEQMEILVVDDGSVDDTTDRIRKYGDRIQYFYKSNGGQASALNLGIARAEGEIVAFLDGDDYWLPGKLQSIASEFEKNPETGMVYHNFFYKREPSQDLKTAEGLAGFSGFLPDIRNGLLNYDLYPTATLAFRRSVLQRLLPIPECLVVQADAHLSACVVFIAPIAYIDKHLTVYRVHPGNLWNWGGNTPSDVNILEGDPAARARMKRRVITTREIGIGVGRWLEKNGFDVNRPDVRAFLMQWTLSSNAAEFALTPPGRLRFFGHLLDQSRYAGTRMTWRHKVVHYANAFGSLFVGYRNFHLLDAGRLATKRSLRSMLGRS
;
A
#
# COMPACT_ATOMS: atom_id res chain seq x y z
N MET A 1 -44.50 1.13 8.50
CA MET A 1 -43.39 0.52 7.73
C MET A 1 -42.12 1.26 8.12
N SER A 2 -41.23 0.63 8.91
CA SER A 2 -39.94 1.19 9.24
C SER A 2 -39.15 1.32 7.92
N GLN A 3 -38.79 2.53 7.53
CA GLN A 3 -37.83 2.71 6.44
C GLN A 3 -36.55 2.03 6.91
N ALA A 4 -36.07 1.02 6.18
CA ALA A 4 -34.79 0.41 6.41
C ALA A 4 -33.74 1.55 6.40
N ARG A 5 -32.93 1.66 7.46
CA ARG A 5 -31.83 2.62 7.47
C ARG A 5 -30.88 2.27 6.33
N PRO A 6 -30.40 3.26 5.56
CA PRO A 6 -29.49 2.96 4.45
C PRO A 6 -28.22 2.29 4.98
N VAL A 7 -27.63 1.38 4.19
CA VAL A 7 -26.33 0.78 4.49
C VAL A 7 -25.29 1.90 4.58
N ARG A 8 -24.61 1.96 5.72
CA ARG A 8 -23.63 3.01 5.99
C ARG A 8 -22.23 2.61 5.61
N VAL A 9 -21.86 1.34 5.87
CA VAL A 9 -20.52 0.82 5.58
C VAL A 9 -20.64 -0.48 4.79
N THR A 10 -19.94 -0.54 3.67
CA THR A 10 -19.59 -1.77 2.98
C THR A 10 -18.23 -2.23 3.45
N VAL A 11 -18.11 -3.42 3.97
CA VAL A 11 -16.83 -4.10 4.14
C VAL A 11 -16.58 -4.95 2.92
N LEU A 12 -15.55 -4.63 2.16
CA LEU A 12 -15.13 -5.36 0.98
C LEU A 12 -13.91 -6.22 1.31
N ILE A 13 -14.09 -7.53 1.30
CA ILE A 13 -13.03 -8.52 1.49
C ILE A 13 -12.68 -9.09 0.12
N ASP A 14 -11.47 -8.86 -0.36
CA ASP A 14 -10.92 -9.54 -1.52
C ASP A 14 -10.06 -10.73 -1.09
N THR A 15 -10.19 -11.85 -1.80
CA THR A 15 -9.50 -13.09 -1.41
C THR A 15 -9.08 -13.92 -2.62
N TYR A 16 -7.97 -14.63 -2.48
CA TYR A 16 -7.49 -15.64 -3.43
C TYR A 16 -6.61 -16.67 -2.72
N ASN A 17 -7.07 -17.93 -2.64
CA ASN A 17 -6.37 -19.02 -1.94
C ASN A 17 -6.01 -18.68 -0.48
N CYS A 18 -6.97 -18.16 0.26
CA CYS A 18 -6.83 -17.78 1.68
C CYS A 18 -7.59 -18.73 2.62
N GLY A 19 -7.85 -20.00 2.26
CA GLY A 19 -8.62 -20.92 3.06
C GLY A 19 -8.18 -21.01 4.51
N HIS A 20 -6.88 -20.92 4.77
CA HIS A 20 -6.34 -20.96 6.13
C HIS A 20 -6.70 -19.72 6.98
N PHE A 21 -7.02 -18.58 6.38
CA PHE A 21 -7.15 -17.29 7.04
C PHE A 21 -8.55 -16.68 6.95
N ILE A 22 -9.29 -17.00 5.90
CA ILE A 22 -10.53 -16.30 5.51
C ILE A 22 -11.61 -16.31 6.61
N GLU A 23 -11.71 -17.37 7.39
CA GLU A 23 -12.68 -17.45 8.49
C GLU A 23 -12.36 -16.40 9.55
N GLU A 24 -11.09 -16.22 9.95
CA GLU A 24 -10.70 -15.20 10.92
C GLU A 24 -10.88 -13.78 10.35
N ALA A 25 -10.65 -13.58 9.05
CA ALA A 25 -10.94 -12.31 8.38
C ALA A 25 -12.42 -11.94 8.49
N ILE A 26 -13.33 -12.84 8.09
CA ILE A 26 -14.78 -12.61 8.14
C ILE A 26 -15.26 -12.46 9.59
N ASP A 27 -14.81 -13.31 10.51
CA ASP A 27 -15.21 -13.25 11.92
C ASP A 27 -14.78 -11.93 12.58
N SER A 28 -13.60 -11.40 12.21
CA SER A 28 -13.11 -10.11 12.70
C SER A 28 -14.01 -8.93 12.29
N VAL A 29 -14.72 -9.05 11.18
CA VAL A 29 -15.70 -8.07 10.72
C VAL A 29 -17.03 -8.27 11.43
N LEU A 30 -17.52 -9.51 11.51
CA LEU A 30 -18.79 -9.84 12.16
C LEU A 30 -18.84 -9.53 13.65
N THR A 31 -17.67 -9.46 14.30
CA THR A 31 -17.53 -9.15 15.73
C THR A 31 -17.25 -7.66 16.01
N GLN A 32 -17.31 -6.80 15.01
CA GLN A 32 -17.17 -5.35 15.21
C GLN A 32 -18.37 -4.80 16.00
N ASP A 33 -18.10 -3.86 16.91
CA ASP A 33 -19.14 -3.09 17.58
C ASP A 33 -19.71 -2.02 16.64
N PHE A 34 -20.52 -2.48 15.69
CA PHE A 34 -21.18 -1.65 14.67
C PHE A 34 -22.56 -2.22 14.35
N PRO A 35 -23.61 -1.39 14.14
CA PRO A 35 -24.97 -1.87 13.89
C PRO A 35 -25.04 -2.76 12.64
N PRO A 36 -25.42 -4.06 12.77
CA PRO A 36 -25.43 -4.98 11.63
C PRO A 36 -26.31 -4.50 10.48
N GLU A 37 -27.41 -3.83 10.79
CA GLU A 37 -28.37 -3.30 9.79
C GLU A 37 -27.79 -2.09 8.99
N GLN A 38 -26.66 -1.55 9.40
CA GLN A 38 -25.95 -0.48 8.70
C GLN A 38 -24.67 -0.98 8.03
N MET A 39 -24.39 -2.27 8.07
CA MET A 39 -23.19 -2.87 7.51
C MET A 39 -23.58 -3.94 6.49
N GLU A 40 -22.96 -3.91 5.33
CA GLU A 40 -22.92 -5.03 4.41
C GLU A 40 -21.52 -5.60 4.32
N ILE A 41 -21.38 -6.88 4.10
CA ILE A 41 -20.11 -7.57 3.93
C ILE A 41 -20.11 -8.23 2.57
N LEU A 42 -19.23 -7.76 1.68
CA LEU A 42 -19.00 -8.33 0.37
C LEU A 42 -17.69 -9.11 0.39
N VAL A 43 -17.74 -10.38 0.01
CA VAL A 43 -16.54 -11.20 -0.16
C VAL A 43 -16.40 -11.52 -1.64
N VAL A 44 -15.32 -11.03 -2.25
CA VAL A 44 -14.98 -11.28 -3.66
C VAL A 44 -13.82 -12.26 -3.73
N ASP A 45 -14.11 -13.46 -4.17
CA ASP A 45 -13.15 -14.53 -4.39
C ASP A 45 -12.64 -14.48 -5.83
N ASP A 46 -11.39 -14.15 -6.00
CA ASP A 46 -10.72 -14.01 -7.30
C ASP A 46 -10.26 -15.37 -7.87
N GLY A 47 -11.12 -16.37 -7.79
CA GLY A 47 -10.91 -17.67 -8.42
C GLY A 47 -10.07 -18.64 -7.58
N SER A 48 -10.29 -18.69 -6.27
CA SER A 48 -9.60 -19.65 -5.39
C SER A 48 -9.81 -21.09 -5.84
N VAL A 49 -8.75 -21.89 -5.69
CA VAL A 49 -8.73 -23.33 -6.03
C VAL A 49 -8.46 -24.21 -4.82
N ASP A 50 -8.24 -23.61 -3.65
CA ASP A 50 -8.16 -24.27 -2.35
C ASP A 50 -9.53 -24.35 -1.67
N ASP A 51 -9.60 -24.63 -0.36
CA ASP A 51 -10.84 -24.71 0.41
C ASP A 51 -11.46 -23.35 0.81
N THR A 52 -10.96 -22.22 0.28
CA THR A 52 -11.46 -20.85 0.57
C THR A 52 -12.97 -20.76 0.33
N THR A 53 -13.43 -21.18 -0.85
CA THR A 53 -14.86 -21.14 -1.22
C THR A 53 -15.75 -21.91 -0.23
N ASP A 54 -15.33 -23.11 0.18
CA ASP A 54 -16.13 -23.96 1.08
C ASP A 54 -16.19 -23.35 2.49
N ARG A 55 -15.14 -22.68 2.93
CA ARG A 55 -15.14 -21.94 4.21
C ARG A 55 -16.05 -20.73 4.19
N ILE A 56 -16.02 -19.95 3.12
CA ILE A 56 -16.87 -18.76 2.96
C ILE A 56 -18.34 -19.14 2.96
N ARG A 57 -18.73 -20.21 2.28
CA ARG A 57 -20.13 -20.66 2.19
C ARG A 57 -20.79 -20.96 3.55
N LYS A 58 -20.01 -21.26 4.59
CA LYS A 58 -20.53 -21.48 5.95
C LYS A 58 -21.20 -20.25 6.56
N TYR A 59 -20.89 -19.06 6.04
CA TYR A 59 -21.45 -17.81 6.56
C TYR A 59 -22.86 -17.51 6.05
N GLY A 60 -23.30 -18.16 4.97
CA GLY A 60 -24.65 -18.01 4.42
C GLY A 60 -25.04 -16.56 4.17
N ASP A 61 -26.26 -16.20 4.58
CA ASP A 61 -26.82 -14.85 4.33
C ASP A 61 -26.19 -13.72 5.18
N ARG A 62 -25.22 -14.02 6.03
CA ARG A 62 -24.50 -12.99 6.78
C ARG A 62 -23.52 -12.18 5.94
N ILE A 63 -23.19 -12.67 4.73
CA ILE A 63 -22.28 -12.05 3.77
C ILE A 63 -22.83 -12.20 2.36
N GLN A 64 -22.41 -11.34 1.45
CA GLN A 64 -22.63 -11.50 0.01
C GLN A 64 -21.36 -12.03 -0.62
N TYR A 65 -21.41 -13.22 -1.19
CA TYR A 65 -20.26 -13.89 -1.78
C TYR A 65 -20.30 -13.84 -3.31
N PHE A 66 -19.20 -13.40 -3.91
CA PHE A 66 -19.00 -13.31 -5.35
C PHE A 66 -17.75 -14.08 -5.76
N TYR A 67 -17.93 -15.16 -6.50
CA TYR A 67 -16.82 -15.88 -7.13
C TYR A 67 -16.63 -15.40 -8.57
N LYS A 68 -15.38 -15.20 -8.99
CA LYS A 68 -15.02 -14.85 -10.36
C LYS A 68 -13.75 -15.59 -10.80
N SER A 69 -13.52 -15.69 -12.11
CA SER A 69 -12.23 -16.16 -12.61
C SER A 69 -11.10 -15.25 -12.17
N ASN A 70 -9.94 -15.82 -11.84
CA ASN A 70 -8.78 -15.05 -11.38
C ASN A 70 -8.40 -13.97 -12.40
N GLY A 71 -8.30 -12.73 -11.91
CA GLY A 71 -7.95 -11.54 -12.67
C GLY A 71 -7.05 -10.59 -11.86
N GLY A 72 -6.65 -11.00 -10.64
CA GLY A 72 -5.84 -10.19 -9.73
C GLY A 72 -6.65 -9.22 -8.88
N GLN A 73 -5.99 -8.61 -7.91
CA GLN A 73 -6.58 -7.73 -6.90
C GLN A 73 -7.41 -6.59 -7.51
N ALA A 74 -6.90 -5.92 -8.56
CA ALA A 74 -7.64 -4.83 -9.20
C ALA A 74 -8.99 -5.31 -9.76
N SER A 75 -9.03 -6.50 -10.35
CA SER A 75 -10.26 -7.08 -10.90
C SER A 75 -11.26 -7.43 -9.78
N ALA A 76 -10.79 -7.98 -8.66
CA ALA A 76 -11.62 -8.27 -7.49
C ALA A 76 -12.18 -6.99 -6.86
N LEU A 77 -11.32 -5.98 -6.62
CA LEU A 77 -11.74 -4.70 -6.07
C LEU A 77 -12.71 -3.95 -7.01
N ASN A 78 -12.47 -3.93 -8.32
CA ASN A 78 -13.40 -3.32 -9.29
C ASN A 78 -14.79 -3.94 -9.19
N LEU A 79 -14.87 -5.27 -9.10
CA LEU A 79 -16.16 -5.97 -8.94
C LEU A 79 -16.84 -5.60 -7.62
N GLY A 80 -16.12 -5.68 -6.49
CA GLY A 80 -16.66 -5.40 -5.17
C GLY A 80 -17.10 -3.95 -5.01
N ILE A 81 -16.28 -2.99 -5.46
CA ILE A 81 -16.64 -1.56 -5.40
C ILE A 81 -17.89 -1.24 -6.23
N ALA A 82 -18.05 -1.89 -7.39
CA ALA A 82 -19.25 -1.72 -8.23
C ALA A 82 -20.53 -2.26 -7.56
N ARG A 83 -20.40 -3.20 -6.61
CA ARG A 83 -21.52 -3.80 -5.86
C ARG A 83 -21.78 -3.14 -4.51
N ALA A 84 -20.83 -2.35 -4.00
CA ALA A 84 -20.92 -1.69 -2.72
C ALA A 84 -22.08 -0.68 -2.67
N GLU A 85 -22.95 -0.78 -1.63
CA GLU A 85 -24.09 0.11 -1.40
C GLU A 85 -23.82 1.14 -0.29
N GLY A 86 -22.88 0.85 0.64
CA GLY A 86 -22.53 1.70 1.76
C GLY A 86 -21.97 3.06 1.34
N GLU A 87 -22.19 4.07 2.16
CA GLU A 87 -21.59 5.40 1.96
C GLU A 87 -20.07 5.36 2.09
N ILE A 88 -19.57 4.43 2.91
CA ILE A 88 -18.17 4.14 3.15
C ILE A 88 -17.86 2.73 2.66
N VAL A 89 -16.74 2.56 1.97
CA VAL A 89 -16.21 1.23 1.59
C VAL A 89 -14.90 1.03 2.34
N ALA A 90 -14.85 0.07 3.24
CA ALA A 90 -13.68 -0.31 4.02
C ALA A 90 -13.13 -1.64 3.50
N PHE A 91 -11.82 -1.70 3.25
CA PHE A 91 -11.17 -2.87 2.65
C PHE A 91 -10.56 -3.81 3.68
N LEU A 92 -10.57 -5.10 3.36
CA LEU A 92 -9.87 -6.14 4.11
C LEU A 92 -9.35 -7.21 3.14
N ASP A 93 -8.06 -7.54 3.21
CA ASP A 93 -7.50 -8.68 2.50
C ASP A 93 -7.89 -9.99 3.23
N GLY A 94 -8.19 -11.06 2.48
CA GLY A 94 -8.67 -12.33 3.04
C GLY A 94 -7.67 -13.06 3.93
N ASP A 95 -6.41 -12.62 3.96
CA ASP A 95 -5.35 -13.14 4.81
C ASP A 95 -5.04 -12.26 6.05
N ASP A 96 -5.73 -11.11 6.20
CA ASP A 96 -5.59 -10.19 7.33
C ASP A 96 -6.78 -10.28 8.28
N TYR A 97 -6.79 -9.52 9.37
CA TYR A 97 -7.94 -9.36 10.26
C TYR A 97 -7.98 -8.01 10.96
N TRP A 98 -9.18 -7.58 11.34
CA TRP A 98 -9.41 -6.33 12.02
C TRP A 98 -9.40 -6.47 13.54
N LEU A 99 -9.01 -5.41 14.22
CA LEU A 99 -9.13 -5.29 15.66
C LEU A 99 -10.45 -4.59 16.04
N PRO A 100 -10.95 -4.81 17.29
CA PRO A 100 -12.17 -4.16 17.76
C PRO A 100 -12.16 -2.63 17.63
N GLY A 101 -13.32 -2.05 17.33
CA GLY A 101 -13.52 -0.60 17.24
C GLY A 101 -13.05 0.05 15.94
N LYS A 102 -12.63 -0.74 14.93
CA LYS A 102 -12.20 -0.18 13.64
C LYS A 102 -13.34 0.52 12.91
N LEU A 103 -14.48 -0.13 12.73
CA LEU A 103 -15.60 0.47 12.00
C LEU A 103 -16.12 1.73 12.68
N GLN A 104 -16.24 1.73 14.01
CA GLN A 104 -16.63 2.91 14.76
C GLN A 104 -15.63 4.07 14.60
N SER A 105 -14.33 3.78 14.62
CA SER A 105 -13.28 4.79 14.44
C SER A 105 -13.33 5.41 13.03
N ILE A 106 -13.47 4.58 11.99
CA ILE A 106 -13.57 5.02 10.59
C ILE A 106 -14.84 5.84 10.37
N ALA A 107 -16.00 5.35 10.79
CA ALA A 107 -17.27 6.04 10.62
C ALA A 107 -17.27 7.41 11.32
N SER A 108 -16.74 7.46 12.53
CA SER A 108 -16.60 8.70 13.30
C SER A 108 -15.68 9.72 12.62
N GLU A 109 -14.60 9.27 11.96
CA GLU A 109 -13.69 10.16 11.25
C GLU A 109 -14.35 10.78 10.00
N PHE A 110 -15.10 9.98 9.23
CA PHE A 110 -15.87 10.47 8.10
C PHE A 110 -17.01 11.43 8.51
N GLU A 111 -17.60 11.24 9.69
CA GLU A 111 -18.62 12.16 10.24
C GLU A 111 -18.02 13.50 10.63
N LYS A 112 -16.89 13.49 11.32
CA LYS A 112 -16.20 14.74 11.75
C LYS A 112 -15.72 15.56 10.57
N ASN A 113 -15.31 14.89 9.49
CA ASN A 113 -14.70 15.50 8.31
C ASN A 113 -15.44 15.06 7.03
N PRO A 114 -16.61 15.67 6.71
CA PRO A 114 -17.43 15.26 5.56
C PRO A 114 -16.73 15.32 4.20
N GLU A 115 -15.71 16.18 4.05
CA GLU A 115 -14.92 16.33 2.82
C GLU A 115 -13.90 15.21 2.64
N THR A 116 -13.60 14.42 3.68
CA THR A 116 -12.61 13.36 3.62
C THR A 116 -13.01 12.29 2.61
N GLY A 117 -12.13 12.03 1.65
CA GLY A 117 -12.31 11.01 0.63
C GLY A 117 -11.77 9.64 1.03
N MET A 118 -10.73 9.61 1.85
CA MET A 118 -10.12 8.38 2.34
C MET A 118 -9.65 8.52 3.79
N VAL A 119 -9.88 7.49 4.56
CA VAL A 119 -9.34 7.30 5.92
C VAL A 119 -8.40 6.12 5.93
N TYR A 120 -7.28 6.24 6.63
CA TYR A 120 -6.35 5.15 6.87
C TYR A 120 -5.79 5.21 8.29
N HIS A 121 -5.19 4.10 8.76
CA HIS A 121 -4.77 3.99 10.15
C HIS A 121 -3.55 3.08 10.30
N ASN A 122 -2.93 3.10 11.49
CA ASN A 122 -1.84 2.20 11.84
C ASN A 122 -2.29 0.75 11.93
N PHE A 123 -1.32 -0.16 11.83
CA PHE A 123 -1.53 -1.59 11.90
C PHE A 123 -0.40 -2.27 12.67
N PHE A 124 -0.71 -3.44 13.21
CA PHE A 124 0.30 -4.40 13.60
C PHE A 124 0.62 -5.33 12.43
N TYR A 125 1.83 -5.86 12.40
CA TYR A 125 2.12 -7.02 11.58
C TYR A 125 2.45 -8.23 12.43
N LYS A 126 2.06 -9.41 11.96
CA LYS A 126 2.25 -10.69 12.61
C LYS A 126 2.90 -11.66 11.62
N ARG A 127 4.03 -12.26 12.00
CA ARG A 127 4.69 -13.27 11.16
C ARG A 127 4.21 -14.65 11.55
N GLU A 128 3.53 -15.32 10.65
CA GLU A 128 3.11 -16.71 10.88
C GLU A 128 4.33 -17.66 11.00
N PRO A 129 4.33 -18.63 11.94
CA PRO A 129 3.25 -18.96 12.88
C PRO A 129 3.34 -18.25 14.24
N SER A 130 4.17 -17.20 14.39
CA SER A 130 4.27 -16.45 15.65
C SER A 130 2.95 -15.76 16.00
N GLN A 131 2.68 -15.64 17.30
CA GLN A 131 1.56 -14.85 17.82
C GLN A 131 1.96 -13.41 18.19
N ASP A 132 3.24 -13.05 18.04
CA ASP A 132 3.73 -11.72 18.41
C ASP A 132 3.25 -10.65 17.42
N LEU A 133 2.59 -9.64 17.93
CA LEU A 133 2.23 -8.44 17.21
C LEU A 133 3.38 -7.44 17.27
N LYS A 134 3.77 -6.92 16.12
CA LYS A 134 4.82 -5.91 16.00
C LYS A 134 4.30 -4.67 15.29
N THR A 135 4.73 -3.51 15.75
CA THR A 135 4.44 -2.24 15.08
C THR A 135 5.38 -2.00 13.90
N ALA A 136 4.88 -1.35 12.88
CA ALA A 136 5.70 -0.87 11.78
C ALA A 136 6.47 0.38 12.23
N GLU A 137 7.79 0.31 12.21
CA GLU A 137 8.62 1.46 12.55
C GLU A 137 8.69 2.45 11.38
N GLY A 138 8.69 3.75 11.70
CA GLY A 138 8.95 4.83 10.74
C GLY A 138 7.77 5.22 9.84
N LEU A 139 6.59 4.69 10.07
CA LEU A 139 5.37 5.15 9.42
C LEU A 139 4.88 6.44 10.11
N ALA A 140 4.75 7.50 9.32
CA ALA A 140 4.16 8.75 9.77
C ALA A 140 2.80 8.96 9.10
N GLY A 141 1.75 9.12 9.90
CA GLY A 141 0.44 9.46 9.38
C GLY A 141 0.38 10.90 8.89
N PHE A 142 -0.48 11.14 7.92
CA PHE A 142 -0.72 12.46 7.34
C PHE A 142 -2.22 12.66 7.10
N SER A 143 -2.69 13.90 7.29
CA SER A 143 -4.05 14.31 6.91
C SER A 143 -4.00 15.57 6.05
N GLY A 144 -4.83 15.64 5.01
CA GLY A 144 -4.94 16.82 4.15
C GLY A 144 -4.97 16.53 2.66
N PHE A 145 -4.77 17.58 1.86
CA PHE A 145 -4.69 17.55 0.40
C PHE A 145 -3.26 17.44 -0.13
N LEU A 146 -3.11 17.05 -1.39
CA LEU A 146 -1.81 16.93 -2.06
C LEU A 146 -0.87 18.14 -1.93
N PRO A 147 -1.27 19.40 -1.95
CA PRO A 147 -0.38 20.54 -1.74
C PRO A 147 0.39 20.49 -0.42
N ASP A 148 -0.25 19.95 0.63
CA ASP A 148 0.34 19.79 1.95
C ASP A 148 1.17 18.51 2.06
N ILE A 149 0.97 17.60 1.14
CA ILE A 149 1.62 16.30 1.03
C ILE A 149 3.12 16.39 0.67
N ARG A 150 3.60 17.52 0.18
CA ARG A 150 5.03 17.75 -0.12
C ARG A 150 5.97 17.44 1.04
N ASN A 151 5.44 17.32 2.25
CA ASN A 151 6.21 17.12 3.47
C ASN A 151 6.21 15.69 4.05
N GLY A 152 5.42 14.74 3.54
CA GLY A 152 5.32 13.45 4.22
C GLY A 152 4.92 12.21 3.42
N LEU A 153 4.42 12.33 2.22
CA LEU A 153 3.74 11.24 1.51
C LEU A 153 4.59 10.09 0.96
N LEU A 154 5.88 10.13 1.06
CA LEU A 154 6.74 9.03 0.62
C LEU A 154 6.51 7.71 1.37
N ASN A 155 5.81 7.73 2.52
CA ASN A 155 5.54 6.54 3.32
C ASN A 155 4.06 6.09 3.28
N TYR A 156 3.22 6.80 2.54
CA TYR A 156 1.79 6.55 2.49
C TYR A 156 1.40 5.28 1.70
N ASP A 157 2.13 4.98 0.62
CA ASP A 157 2.03 3.76 -0.19
C ASP A 157 2.51 2.49 0.54
N LEU A 158 2.93 2.61 1.80
CA LEU A 158 3.31 1.48 2.65
C LEU A 158 2.15 0.96 3.51
N TYR A 159 0.98 1.57 3.47
CA TYR A 159 -0.18 1.12 4.24
C TYR A 159 -0.92 0.00 3.49
N PRO A 160 -1.14 -1.17 4.13
CA PRO A 160 -1.86 -2.29 3.52
C PRO A 160 -3.30 -1.95 3.17
N THR A 161 -3.85 -2.59 2.13
CA THR A 161 -5.25 -2.51 1.71
C THR A 161 -6.20 -2.58 2.90
N ALA A 162 -5.97 -3.55 3.79
CA ALA A 162 -6.76 -3.78 4.99
C ALA A 162 -6.82 -2.60 5.98
N THR A 163 -6.03 -1.53 5.77
CA THR A 163 -6.06 -0.31 6.60
C THR A 163 -6.88 0.83 6.01
N LEU A 164 -7.36 0.67 4.77
CA LEU A 164 -7.96 1.74 3.98
C LEU A 164 -9.48 1.69 4.03
N ALA A 165 -10.08 2.88 4.08
CA ALA A 165 -11.51 3.07 3.86
C ALA A 165 -11.76 4.34 3.02
N PHE A 166 -12.73 4.29 2.13
CA PHE A 166 -13.02 5.38 1.20
C PHE A 166 -14.48 5.82 1.30
N ARG A 167 -14.74 7.10 1.09
CA ARG A 167 -16.08 7.57 0.76
C ARG A 167 -16.46 7.03 -0.62
N ARG A 168 -17.57 6.28 -0.72
CA ARG A 168 -17.97 5.61 -1.96
C ARG A 168 -18.08 6.57 -3.16
N SER A 169 -18.64 7.76 -2.96
CA SER A 169 -18.75 8.76 -4.04
C SER A 169 -17.39 9.24 -4.57
N VAL A 170 -16.36 9.26 -3.73
CA VAL A 170 -14.98 9.57 -4.12
C VAL A 170 -14.37 8.35 -4.80
N LEU A 171 -14.51 7.16 -4.22
CA LEU A 171 -13.98 5.90 -4.76
C LEU A 171 -14.48 5.61 -6.19
N GLN A 172 -15.77 5.88 -6.45
CA GLN A 172 -16.35 5.74 -7.80
C GLN A 172 -15.68 6.59 -8.86
N ARG A 173 -15.11 7.75 -8.48
CA ARG A 173 -14.36 8.63 -9.40
C ARG A 173 -12.96 8.10 -9.72
N LEU A 174 -12.47 7.14 -8.93
CA LEU A 174 -11.15 6.52 -9.12
C LEU A 174 -11.21 5.31 -10.04
N LEU A 175 -12.42 4.81 -10.36
CA LEU A 175 -12.61 3.61 -11.17
C LEU A 175 -12.52 3.87 -12.68
N PRO A 176 -12.22 2.84 -13.46
CA PRO A 176 -11.76 1.52 -13.02
C PRO A 176 -10.29 1.53 -12.59
N ILE A 177 -9.95 0.69 -11.60
CA ILE A 177 -8.56 0.38 -11.29
C ILE A 177 -7.98 -0.39 -12.49
N PRO A 178 -6.76 -0.07 -12.99
CA PRO A 178 -6.16 -0.79 -14.10
C PRO A 178 -5.98 -2.28 -13.79
N GLU A 179 -6.57 -3.17 -14.59
CA GLU A 179 -6.55 -4.61 -14.34
C GLU A 179 -5.18 -5.27 -14.48
N CYS A 180 -4.19 -4.57 -15.06
CA CYS A 180 -2.80 -5.00 -15.03
C CYS A 180 -2.19 -4.99 -13.61
N LEU A 181 -2.85 -4.32 -12.65
CA LEU A 181 -2.46 -4.31 -11.25
C LEU A 181 -2.99 -5.56 -10.53
N VAL A 182 -2.36 -6.70 -10.81
CA VAL A 182 -2.71 -7.98 -10.18
C VAL A 182 -2.41 -8.02 -8.67
N VAL A 183 -1.57 -7.10 -8.19
CA VAL A 183 -1.25 -6.84 -6.77
C VAL A 183 -1.08 -5.34 -6.58
N GLN A 184 -1.24 -4.84 -5.34
CA GLN A 184 -1.13 -3.42 -4.98
C GLN A 184 -2.10 -2.49 -5.76
N ALA A 185 -3.31 -2.94 -6.02
CA ALA A 185 -4.36 -2.14 -6.61
C ALA A 185 -4.77 -0.95 -5.72
N ASP A 186 -4.66 -1.12 -4.41
CA ASP A 186 -4.81 -0.12 -3.35
C ASP A 186 -3.85 1.06 -3.50
N ALA A 187 -2.61 0.83 -3.92
CA ALA A 187 -1.64 1.89 -4.16
C ALA A 187 -2.08 2.85 -5.28
N HIS A 188 -2.78 2.34 -6.31
CA HIS A 188 -3.36 3.19 -7.35
C HIS A 188 -4.49 4.07 -6.80
N LEU A 189 -5.43 3.50 -6.04
CA LEU A 189 -6.52 4.25 -5.41
C LEU A 189 -5.98 5.33 -4.49
N SER A 190 -5.05 4.94 -3.64
CA SER A 190 -4.38 5.81 -2.69
C SER A 190 -3.63 6.95 -3.36
N ALA A 191 -2.94 6.69 -4.46
CA ALA A 191 -2.21 7.70 -5.21
C ALA A 191 -3.12 8.68 -5.95
N CYS A 192 -4.31 8.25 -6.38
CA CYS A 192 -5.24 9.10 -7.11
C CYS A 192 -6.15 9.93 -6.20
N VAL A 193 -6.59 9.38 -5.05
CA VAL A 193 -7.55 10.05 -4.16
C VAL A 193 -7.08 11.41 -3.68
N VAL A 194 -5.79 11.55 -3.41
CA VAL A 194 -5.15 12.78 -2.88
C VAL A 194 -5.24 13.98 -3.82
N PHE A 195 -5.58 13.76 -5.08
CA PHE A 195 -5.80 14.83 -6.07
C PHE A 195 -7.23 15.36 -6.07
N ILE A 196 -8.18 14.61 -5.51
CA ILE A 196 -9.62 14.95 -5.62
C ILE A 196 -10.32 15.11 -4.27
N ALA A 197 -9.71 14.65 -3.18
CA ALA A 197 -10.26 14.77 -1.83
C ALA A 197 -9.14 14.75 -0.78
N PRO A 198 -9.36 15.36 0.39
CA PRO A 198 -8.45 15.21 1.51
C PRO A 198 -8.48 13.78 2.04
N ILE A 199 -7.37 13.34 2.63
CA ILE A 199 -7.26 12.09 3.35
C ILE A 199 -7.15 12.36 4.85
N ALA A 200 -7.54 11.40 5.69
CA ALA A 200 -7.42 11.49 7.13
C ALA A 200 -6.72 10.26 7.71
N TYR A 201 -5.85 10.51 8.67
CA TYR A 201 -5.11 9.48 9.38
C TYR A 201 -5.63 9.32 10.79
N ILE A 202 -5.85 8.08 11.21
CA ILE A 202 -6.20 7.70 12.57
C ILE A 202 -4.98 7.06 13.23
N ASP A 203 -4.46 7.69 14.28
CA ASP A 203 -3.31 7.17 15.04
C ASP A 203 -3.75 6.06 16.02
N LYS A 204 -4.26 4.97 15.46
CA LYS A 204 -4.63 3.75 16.16
C LYS A 204 -4.26 2.52 15.32
N HIS A 205 -3.84 1.46 15.97
CA HIS A 205 -3.62 0.17 15.33
C HIS A 205 -4.95 -0.60 15.31
N LEU A 206 -5.59 -0.69 14.14
CA LEU A 206 -6.94 -1.25 14.00
C LEU A 206 -6.99 -2.48 13.06
N THR A 207 -5.84 -2.92 12.57
CA THR A 207 -5.69 -4.09 11.69
C THR A 207 -4.42 -4.84 12.05
N VAL A 208 -4.43 -6.13 11.84
CA VAL A 208 -3.24 -6.99 11.86
C VAL A 208 -2.97 -7.50 10.45
N TYR A 209 -1.84 -7.07 9.89
CA TYR A 209 -1.32 -7.56 8.63
C TYR A 209 -0.53 -8.85 8.86
N ARG A 210 -0.94 -9.95 8.21
CA ARG A 210 -0.22 -11.22 8.31
C ARG A 210 0.91 -11.31 7.31
N VAL A 211 2.06 -11.79 7.77
CA VAL A 211 3.21 -12.11 6.93
C VAL A 211 3.41 -13.60 6.90
N HIS A 212 3.16 -14.21 5.76
CA HIS A 212 3.27 -15.65 5.52
C HIS A 212 3.86 -15.94 4.13
N PRO A 213 4.31 -17.17 3.85
CA PRO A 213 4.98 -17.49 2.57
C PRO A 213 4.12 -17.25 1.31
N GLY A 214 2.78 -17.29 1.46
CA GLY A 214 1.83 -17.08 0.37
C GLY A 214 1.55 -15.61 0.03
N ASN A 215 2.01 -14.64 0.84
CA ASN A 215 1.78 -13.24 0.52
C ASN A 215 2.34 -12.89 -0.86
N LEU A 216 1.50 -12.27 -1.68
CA LEU A 216 1.91 -11.75 -3.00
C LEU A 216 2.81 -10.53 -2.86
N TRP A 217 2.62 -9.76 -1.77
CA TRP A 217 3.45 -8.63 -1.37
C TRP A 217 3.85 -8.79 0.10
N ASN A 218 5.15 -8.65 0.42
CA ASN A 218 5.64 -8.72 1.78
C ASN A 218 5.91 -7.32 2.33
N TRP A 219 5.12 -6.91 3.31
CA TRP A 219 5.40 -5.77 4.15
C TRP A 219 6.18 -6.22 5.40
N GLY A 220 7.06 -5.39 5.94
CA GLY A 220 7.71 -5.69 7.22
C GLY A 220 9.19 -6.06 7.16
N GLY A 221 9.96 -5.29 6.46
CA GLY A 221 11.41 -5.15 6.72
C GLY A 221 12.31 -6.24 6.20
N ASN A 222 11.79 -7.25 5.52
CA ASN A 222 12.57 -8.11 4.67
C ASN A 222 11.95 -8.06 3.26
N THR A 223 11.91 -6.87 2.65
CA THR A 223 12.23 -6.87 1.23
C THR A 223 13.46 -7.75 1.11
N PRO A 224 13.51 -8.70 0.17
CA PRO A 224 14.75 -9.41 -0.08
C PRO A 224 15.81 -8.33 -0.13
N SER A 225 16.72 -8.30 0.85
CA SER A 225 17.81 -7.36 0.80
C SER A 225 18.44 -7.55 -0.57
N ASP A 226 18.92 -6.49 -1.18
CA ASP A 226 19.70 -6.58 -2.43
C ASP A 226 20.75 -7.69 -2.34
N VAL A 227 21.17 -8.04 -1.12
CA VAL A 227 22.04 -9.14 -0.75
C VAL A 227 21.49 -10.51 -1.18
N ASN A 228 20.24 -10.85 -0.85
CA ASN A 228 19.65 -12.15 -1.23
C ASN A 228 19.49 -12.30 -2.75
N ILE A 229 19.26 -11.20 -3.46
CA ILE A 229 19.20 -11.21 -4.92
C ILE A 229 20.59 -11.38 -5.51
N LEU A 230 21.59 -10.71 -4.93
CA LEU A 230 23.00 -10.85 -5.32
C LEU A 230 23.53 -12.24 -5.03
N GLU A 231 23.05 -12.92 -3.99
CA GLU A 231 23.35 -14.33 -3.65
C GLU A 231 22.63 -15.34 -4.53
N GLY A 232 21.74 -14.90 -5.45
CA GLY A 232 21.13 -15.74 -6.46
C GLY A 232 19.85 -16.45 -6.04
N ASP A 233 19.19 -16.04 -4.94
CA ASP A 233 17.88 -16.59 -4.54
C ASP A 233 16.82 -16.40 -5.65
N PRO A 234 16.33 -17.48 -6.31
CA PRO A 234 15.35 -17.39 -7.38
C PRO A 234 14.01 -16.78 -6.93
N ALA A 235 13.57 -17.05 -5.69
CA ALA A 235 12.32 -16.54 -5.15
C ALA A 235 12.42 -15.03 -4.88
N ALA A 236 13.54 -14.56 -4.33
CA ALA A 236 13.82 -13.14 -4.14
C ALA A 236 13.86 -12.40 -5.49
N ARG A 237 14.50 -13.00 -6.51
CA ARG A 237 14.53 -12.44 -7.87
C ARG A 237 13.13 -12.34 -8.48
N ALA A 238 12.29 -13.36 -8.30
CA ALA A 238 10.92 -13.36 -8.81
C ALA A 238 10.08 -12.26 -8.13
N ARG A 239 10.17 -12.11 -6.80
CA ARG A 239 9.51 -11.02 -6.06
C ARG A 239 9.98 -9.66 -6.54
N MET A 240 11.27 -9.46 -6.74
CA MET A 240 11.82 -8.19 -7.23
C MET A 240 11.38 -7.88 -8.66
N LYS A 241 11.34 -8.87 -9.57
CA LYS A 241 10.77 -8.69 -10.91
C LYS A 241 9.33 -8.23 -10.86
N ARG A 242 8.50 -8.87 -10.01
CA ARG A 242 7.10 -8.44 -9.80
C ARG A 242 7.05 -7.00 -9.30
N ARG A 243 7.87 -6.63 -8.32
CA ARG A 243 7.95 -5.26 -7.80
C ARG A 243 8.26 -4.24 -8.89
N VAL A 244 9.23 -4.49 -9.77
CA VAL A 244 9.57 -3.61 -10.90
C VAL A 244 8.34 -3.37 -11.77
N ILE A 245 7.67 -4.45 -12.19
CA ILE A 245 6.50 -4.39 -13.08
C ILE A 245 5.37 -3.63 -12.38
N THR A 246 4.96 -4.07 -11.20
CA THR A 246 3.83 -3.48 -10.46
C THR A 246 4.04 -2.00 -10.17
N THR A 247 5.22 -1.62 -9.67
CA THR A 247 5.52 -0.20 -9.37
C THR A 247 5.48 0.66 -10.62
N ARG A 248 5.96 0.14 -11.77
CA ARG A 248 5.90 0.84 -13.06
C ARG A 248 4.46 1.01 -13.54
N GLU A 249 3.66 -0.04 -13.47
CA GLU A 249 2.25 -0.01 -13.90
C GLU A 249 1.40 0.92 -13.01
N ILE A 250 1.66 0.98 -11.71
CA ILE A 250 1.01 1.95 -10.82
C ILE A 250 1.31 3.38 -11.32
N GLY A 251 2.58 3.71 -11.53
CA GLY A 251 2.97 5.06 -11.99
C GLY A 251 2.33 5.42 -13.33
N ILE A 252 2.29 4.48 -14.29
CA ILE A 252 1.63 4.67 -15.59
C ILE A 252 0.11 4.84 -15.41
N GLY A 253 -0.52 4.00 -14.60
CA GLY A 253 -1.96 4.05 -14.32
C GLY A 253 -2.37 5.37 -13.67
N VAL A 254 -1.62 5.82 -12.66
CA VAL A 254 -1.85 7.12 -12.00
C VAL A 254 -1.67 8.27 -12.99
N GLY A 255 -0.61 8.26 -13.81
CA GLY A 255 -0.39 9.30 -14.81
C GLY A 255 -1.55 9.39 -15.82
N ARG A 256 -2.00 8.27 -16.37
CA ARG A 256 -3.15 8.21 -17.28
C ARG A 256 -4.45 8.67 -16.62
N TRP A 257 -4.67 8.27 -15.35
CA TRP A 257 -5.84 8.72 -14.61
C TRP A 257 -5.83 10.23 -14.40
N LEU A 258 -4.68 10.82 -14.04
CA LEU A 258 -4.52 12.26 -13.87
C LEU A 258 -4.81 13.02 -15.17
N GLU A 259 -4.23 12.61 -16.29
CA GLU A 259 -4.48 13.21 -17.62
C GLU A 259 -5.96 13.14 -18.00
N LYS A 260 -6.60 11.97 -17.82
CA LYS A 260 -8.02 11.76 -18.12
C LYS A 260 -8.93 12.66 -17.27
N ASN A 261 -8.51 13.00 -16.05
CA ASN A 261 -9.26 13.86 -15.12
C ASN A 261 -8.82 15.34 -15.19
N GLY A 262 -8.07 15.75 -16.21
CA GLY A 262 -7.74 17.15 -16.50
C GLY A 262 -6.60 17.73 -15.67
N PHE A 263 -5.79 16.88 -15.01
CA PHE A 263 -4.61 17.35 -14.29
C PHE A 263 -3.42 17.51 -15.24
N ASP A 264 -2.70 18.62 -15.09
CA ASP A 264 -1.46 18.84 -15.84
C ASP A 264 -0.31 18.00 -15.22
N VAL A 265 0.01 16.89 -15.85
CA VAL A 265 1.10 15.99 -15.44
C VAL A 265 2.49 16.60 -15.57
N ASN A 266 2.63 17.72 -16.30
CA ASN A 266 3.88 18.45 -16.43
C ASN A 266 4.07 19.49 -15.31
N ARG A 267 3.02 19.80 -14.55
CA ARG A 267 3.14 20.68 -13.40
C ARG A 267 4.20 20.12 -12.43
N PRO A 268 5.15 20.95 -11.94
CA PRO A 268 6.34 20.45 -11.21
C PRO A 268 6.04 19.57 -10.01
N ASP A 269 4.99 19.83 -9.26
CA ASP A 269 4.58 19.04 -8.10
C ASP A 269 3.95 17.69 -8.50
N VAL A 270 3.10 17.67 -9.53
CA VAL A 270 2.51 16.44 -10.07
C VAL A 270 3.60 15.56 -10.68
N ARG A 271 4.51 16.15 -11.46
CA ARG A 271 5.65 15.43 -12.01
C ARG A 271 6.55 14.86 -10.92
N ALA A 272 6.83 15.61 -9.86
CA ALA A 272 7.60 15.14 -8.72
C ALA A 272 6.90 13.96 -8.01
N PHE A 273 5.57 13.99 -7.91
CA PHE A 273 4.78 12.89 -7.38
C PHE A 273 4.88 11.64 -8.26
N LEU A 274 4.75 11.76 -9.58
CA LEU A 274 4.87 10.62 -10.51
C LEU A 274 6.29 10.05 -10.56
N MET A 275 7.32 10.88 -10.38
CA MET A 275 8.73 10.44 -10.37
C MET A 275 9.04 9.42 -9.28
N GLN A 276 8.33 9.41 -8.16
CA GLN A 276 8.55 8.42 -7.10
C GLN A 276 8.41 6.98 -7.60
N TRP A 277 7.40 6.72 -8.44
CA TRP A 277 7.15 5.39 -9.02
C TRP A 277 8.26 4.98 -9.98
N THR A 278 8.69 5.91 -10.82
CA THR A 278 9.81 5.70 -11.74
C THR A 278 11.11 5.40 -10.97
N LEU A 279 11.40 6.18 -9.95
CA LEU A 279 12.61 5.99 -9.14
C LEU A 279 12.58 4.68 -8.35
N SER A 280 11.44 4.32 -7.78
CA SER A 280 11.25 3.06 -7.05
C SER A 280 11.38 1.85 -7.99
N SER A 281 10.76 1.91 -9.18
CA SER A 281 10.88 0.85 -10.20
C SER A 281 12.32 0.70 -10.69
N ASN A 282 13.02 1.80 -10.97
CA ASN A 282 14.42 1.77 -11.41
C ASN A 282 15.33 1.19 -10.32
N ALA A 283 15.12 1.56 -9.05
CA ALA A 283 15.90 1.01 -7.94
C ALA A 283 15.75 -0.51 -7.84
N ALA A 284 14.53 -1.02 -7.98
CA ALA A 284 14.25 -2.46 -7.99
C ALA A 284 14.84 -3.16 -9.23
N GLU A 285 14.79 -2.53 -10.42
CA GLU A 285 15.40 -3.05 -11.64
C GLU A 285 16.93 -3.13 -11.52
N PHE A 286 17.56 -2.13 -10.90
CA PHE A 286 19.01 -2.10 -10.70
C PHE A 286 19.52 -3.19 -9.76
N ALA A 287 18.71 -3.60 -8.79
CA ALA A 287 19.02 -4.75 -7.96
C ALA A 287 19.04 -6.06 -8.75
N LEU A 288 18.16 -6.19 -9.76
CA LEU A 288 18.12 -7.36 -10.65
C LEU A 288 19.22 -7.35 -11.71
N THR A 289 19.48 -6.18 -12.27
CA THR A 289 20.41 -5.96 -13.39
C THR A 289 21.18 -4.67 -13.11
N PRO A 290 22.38 -4.78 -12.53
CA PRO A 290 23.19 -3.61 -12.21
C PRO A 290 23.39 -2.69 -13.42
N PRO A 291 23.08 -1.39 -13.32
CA PRO A 291 23.18 -0.45 -14.42
C PRO A 291 24.62 -0.08 -14.71
N GLY A 292 24.88 0.40 -15.92
CA GLY A 292 26.11 1.12 -16.23
C GLY A 292 26.23 2.41 -15.40
N ARG A 293 27.45 2.92 -15.23
CA ARG A 293 27.74 4.08 -14.36
C ARG A 293 26.93 5.33 -14.70
N LEU A 294 26.78 5.64 -15.99
CA LEU A 294 26.01 6.80 -16.44
C LEU A 294 24.50 6.69 -16.13
N ARG A 295 23.92 5.50 -16.32
CA ARG A 295 22.50 5.27 -15.99
C ARG A 295 22.26 5.36 -14.48
N PHE A 296 23.18 4.85 -13.67
CA PHE A 296 23.12 4.95 -12.22
C PHE A 296 23.30 6.39 -11.73
N PHE A 297 24.24 7.13 -12.28
CA PHE A 297 24.42 8.56 -12.03
C PHE A 297 23.16 9.36 -12.33
N GLY A 298 22.54 9.16 -13.53
CA GLY A 298 21.27 9.79 -13.90
C GLY A 298 20.17 9.54 -12.88
N HIS A 299 20.01 8.28 -12.44
CA HIS A 299 19.05 7.91 -11.42
C HIS A 299 19.28 8.64 -10.08
N LEU A 300 20.52 8.71 -9.60
CA LEU A 300 20.82 9.42 -8.37
C LEU A 300 20.65 10.94 -8.49
N LEU A 301 20.88 11.51 -9.68
CA LEU A 301 20.56 12.92 -9.95
C LEU A 301 19.06 13.17 -9.87
N ASP A 302 18.25 12.30 -10.46
CA ASP A 302 16.79 12.42 -10.41
C ASP A 302 16.28 12.25 -8.98
N GLN A 303 16.81 11.30 -8.21
CA GLN A 303 16.54 11.20 -6.78
C GLN A 303 16.90 12.50 -6.04
N SER A 304 18.05 13.09 -6.33
CA SER A 304 18.49 14.34 -5.70
C SER A 304 17.57 15.51 -6.05
N ARG A 305 17.12 15.61 -7.29
CA ARG A 305 16.17 16.63 -7.77
C ARG A 305 14.81 16.45 -7.10
N TYR A 306 14.32 15.22 -7.06
CA TYR A 306 13.04 14.89 -6.41
C TYR A 306 13.08 15.13 -4.91
N ALA A 307 14.10 14.64 -4.21
CA ALA A 307 14.31 14.88 -2.79
C ALA A 307 14.68 16.36 -2.51
N GLY A 308 15.27 17.03 -3.49
CA GLY A 308 15.73 18.41 -3.39
C GLY A 308 14.66 19.44 -3.05
N THR A 309 13.38 19.14 -3.27
CA THR A 309 12.26 20.00 -2.87
C THR A 309 11.96 19.92 -1.36
N ARG A 310 12.52 18.94 -0.64
CA ARG A 310 12.20 18.58 0.75
C ARG A 310 13.39 18.58 1.70
N MET A 311 14.62 18.68 1.19
CA MET A 311 15.83 18.55 1.99
C MET A 311 16.47 19.89 2.32
N THR A 312 17.10 19.98 3.50
CA THR A 312 17.98 21.09 3.81
C THR A 312 19.13 21.13 2.80
N TRP A 313 19.71 22.30 2.58
CA TRP A 313 20.83 22.47 1.63
C TRP A 313 22.00 21.48 1.89
N ARG A 314 22.28 21.16 3.17
CA ARG A 314 23.31 20.17 3.56
C ARG A 314 23.02 18.78 3.04
N HIS A 315 21.77 18.32 3.14
CA HIS A 315 21.35 17.02 2.60
C HIS A 315 21.42 17.03 1.07
N LYS A 316 21.04 18.13 0.42
CA LYS A 316 21.18 18.27 -1.04
C LYS A 316 22.63 18.09 -1.50
N VAL A 317 23.56 18.77 -0.84
CA VAL A 317 25.00 18.66 -1.16
C VAL A 317 25.47 17.21 -1.05
N VAL A 318 25.10 16.51 0.01
CA VAL A 318 25.46 15.09 0.19
C VAL A 318 24.87 14.20 -0.92
N HIS A 319 23.61 14.42 -1.30
CA HIS A 319 22.97 13.66 -2.38
C HIS A 319 23.64 13.89 -3.74
N TYR A 320 23.94 15.14 -4.09
CA TYR A 320 24.67 15.45 -5.33
C TYR A 320 26.11 14.90 -5.29
N ALA A 321 26.81 14.99 -4.16
CA ALA A 321 28.13 14.40 -4.01
C ALA A 321 28.10 12.87 -4.19
N ASN A 322 27.09 12.19 -3.64
CA ASN A 322 26.88 10.75 -3.83
C ASN A 322 26.58 10.41 -5.30
N ALA A 323 25.76 11.22 -5.99
CA ALA A 323 25.51 11.03 -7.41
C ALA A 323 26.81 11.13 -8.21
N PHE A 324 27.60 12.19 -8.02
CA PHE A 324 28.91 12.33 -8.71
C PHE A 324 29.88 11.22 -8.34
N GLY A 325 29.94 10.82 -7.06
CA GLY A 325 30.79 9.70 -6.61
C GLY A 325 30.46 8.38 -7.29
N SER A 326 29.19 8.14 -7.63
CA SER A 326 28.74 6.92 -8.28
C SER A 326 29.32 6.69 -9.68
N LEU A 327 29.75 7.76 -10.38
CA LEU A 327 30.45 7.67 -11.66
C LEU A 327 31.79 6.93 -11.53
N PHE A 328 32.45 7.07 -10.38
CA PHE A 328 33.77 6.47 -10.15
C PHE A 328 33.66 5.05 -9.61
N VAL A 329 32.75 4.80 -8.67
CA VAL A 329 32.67 3.51 -7.98
C VAL A 329 31.68 2.52 -8.62
N GLY A 330 30.68 3.01 -9.37
CA GLY A 330 29.62 2.21 -9.98
C GLY A 330 28.64 1.63 -8.96
N TYR A 331 27.56 1.02 -9.46
CA TYR A 331 26.41 0.57 -8.66
C TYR A 331 26.79 -0.40 -7.53
N ARG A 332 27.50 -1.49 -7.83
CA ARG A 332 27.83 -2.54 -6.85
C ARG A 332 28.66 -2.00 -5.68
N ASN A 333 29.73 -1.26 -5.99
CA ASN A 333 30.62 -0.74 -4.97
C ASN A 333 29.97 0.38 -4.17
N PHE A 334 29.10 1.18 -4.79
CA PHE A 334 28.33 2.23 -4.10
C PHE A 334 27.45 1.64 -3.00
N HIS A 335 26.68 0.59 -3.29
CA HIS A 335 25.83 -0.05 -2.29
C HIS A 335 26.61 -0.76 -1.18
N LEU A 336 27.78 -1.35 -1.49
CA LEU A 336 28.64 -1.94 -0.46
C LEU A 336 29.16 -0.87 0.51
N LEU A 337 29.53 0.31 0.01
CA LEU A 337 30.00 1.44 0.83
C LEU A 337 28.85 2.01 1.68
N ASP A 338 27.63 2.10 1.14
CA ASP A 338 26.46 2.61 1.86
C ASP A 338 26.00 1.63 2.94
N ALA A 339 25.98 0.34 2.67
CA ALA A 339 25.72 -0.71 3.65
C ALA A 339 26.73 -0.69 4.81
N GLY A 340 28.01 -0.49 4.51
CA GLY A 340 29.06 -0.33 5.51
C GLY A 340 28.84 0.91 6.40
N ARG A 341 28.45 2.04 5.80
CA ARG A 341 28.12 3.28 6.55
C ARG A 341 26.91 3.12 7.46
N LEU A 342 25.86 2.39 7.02
CA LEU A 342 24.68 2.12 7.82
C LEU A 342 24.98 1.17 8.98
N ALA A 343 25.79 0.14 8.77
CA ALA A 343 26.26 -0.76 9.83
C ALA A 343 27.08 -0.01 10.89
N THR A 344 27.98 0.87 10.46
CA THR A 344 28.80 1.71 11.36
C THR A 344 27.92 2.69 12.16
N LYS A 345 26.92 3.33 11.54
CA LYS A 345 25.98 4.21 12.23
C LYS A 345 25.13 3.47 13.27
N ARG A 346 24.66 2.25 12.98
CA ARG A 346 23.91 1.41 13.93
C ARG A 346 24.79 1.01 15.12
N SER A 347 26.03 0.58 14.86
CA SER A 347 27.00 0.25 15.92
C SER A 347 27.33 1.47 16.80
N LEU A 348 27.56 2.65 16.22
CA LEU A 348 27.78 3.89 16.97
C LEU A 348 26.56 4.32 17.79
N ARG A 349 25.33 4.19 17.27
CA ARG A 349 24.11 4.48 18.03
C ARG A 349 23.93 3.53 19.22
N SER A 350 24.21 2.23 19.03
CA SER A 350 24.14 1.25 20.11
C SER A 350 25.20 1.50 21.19
N MET A 351 26.41 1.95 20.81
CA MET A 351 27.49 2.32 21.76
C MET A 351 27.20 3.63 22.52
N LEU A 352 26.45 4.55 21.92
CA LEU A 352 26.13 5.84 22.55
C LEU A 352 24.82 5.83 23.35
N GLY A 353 24.16 4.67 23.52
CA GLY A 353 22.95 4.53 24.33
C GLY A 353 21.75 5.37 23.85
N ARG A 354 21.71 5.76 22.59
CA ARG A 354 20.59 6.49 21.98
C ARG A 354 19.78 5.50 21.13
N SER A 355 18.66 5.03 21.75
CA SER A 355 17.60 4.30 21.06
C SER A 355 16.83 5.20 20.07
#